data_e90a07045afc27156785402f8ab20a9f
#
_entry.id   e90a07045afc27156785402f8ab20a9f
#
_cell.length_a   1.000
_cell.length_b   1.000
_cell.length_c   1.000
_cell.angle_alpha   90.00
_cell.angle_beta   90.00
_cell.angle_gamma   90.00
#
_symmetry.space_group_name_H-M   'P 1'
#
loop_
_entity.id
_entity.type
_entity.pdbx_description
1 polymer ?
#
loop_
_entity_poly.entity_id
_entity_poly.type
_entity_poly.pdbx_seq_one_letter_code
_entity_poly.pdbx_strand_id
1 'polypeptide(L)'
;LYNYDFSFAENGHPYLYQELEQQIQRIMDSLPERCREVFFLSRFQGLKNREIAERLHISLHTVERHIQRALRIFAEALEREQSIYLQILILAWLMNQPS
;
A
#
# COMPACT_ATOMS: atom_id res chain seq x y z
N LEU A 1 2.21 9.02 12.26
CA LEU A 1 1.37 8.00 12.81
C LEU A 1 1.64 6.60 12.25
N TYR A 2 1.78 6.47 10.93
CA TYR A 2 2.12 5.19 10.32
C TYR A 2 3.60 5.19 9.96
N ASN A 3 4.31 4.20 10.47
CA ASN A 3 5.71 4.03 10.12
C ASN A 3 5.82 3.11 8.91
N TYR A 4 5.98 3.71 7.73
CA TYR A 4 6.10 2.95 6.49
C TYR A 4 7.54 2.47 6.33
N ASP A 5 7.74 1.18 6.60
CA ASP A 5 9.07 0.57 6.46
C ASP A 5 9.25 0.08 5.03
N PHE A 6 10.09 0.79 4.27
CA PHE A 6 10.40 0.45 2.88
C PHE A 6 11.78 -0.21 2.84
N SER A 7 11.82 -1.49 3.17
CA SER A 7 13.08 -2.22 3.26
C SER A 7 13.83 -2.29 1.92
N PHE A 8 13.12 -2.17 0.78
CA PHE A 8 13.77 -2.18 -0.52
C PHE A 8 14.68 -0.96 -0.73
N ALA A 9 14.52 0.12 0.02
CA ALA A 9 15.33 1.33 -0.11
C ALA A 9 16.78 1.12 0.33
N GLU A 10 17.07 0.04 1.03
CA GLU A 10 18.41 -0.22 1.56
C GLU A 10 19.35 -0.83 0.52
N ASN A 11 18.85 -1.20 -0.66
CA ASN A 11 19.58 -2.01 -1.63
C ASN A 11 20.17 -1.22 -2.81
N GLY A 12 20.59 0.00 -2.62
CA GLY A 12 21.32 0.76 -3.63
C GLY A 12 20.50 1.50 -4.63
N HIS A 13 20.59 2.47 -5.28
CA HIS A 13 19.79 3.37 -6.11
C HIS A 13 18.89 4.25 -5.26
N PRO A 14 19.47 5.05 -4.35
CA PRO A 14 18.68 5.78 -3.37
C PRO A 14 17.67 6.77 -3.98
N TYR A 15 18.00 7.36 -5.14
CA TYR A 15 17.08 8.32 -5.74
C TYR A 15 15.81 7.68 -6.27
N LEU A 16 15.94 6.54 -6.93
CA LEU A 16 14.79 5.84 -7.49
C LEU A 16 13.86 5.32 -6.39
N TYR A 17 14.44 4.70 -5.38
CA TYR A 17 13.65 4.17 -4.27
C TYR A 17 13.04 5.29 -3.43
N GLN A 18 13.73 6.41 -3.31
CA GLN A 18 13.22 7.55 -2.58
C GLN A 18 11.97 8.12 -3.24
N GLU A 19 11.97 8.25 -4.57
CA GLU A 19 10.80 8.69 -5.31
C GLU A 19 9.65 7.71 -5.17
N LEU A 20 9.96 6.41 -5.23
CA LEU A 20 8.96 5.36 -5.06
C LEU A 20 8.32 5.43 -3.68
N GLU A 21 9.14 5.56 -2.64
CA GLU A 21 8.64 5.70 -1.27
C GLU A 21 7.73 6.90 -1.11
N GLN A 22 8.14 8.04 -1.64
CA GLN A 22 7.37 9.27 -1.55
C GLN A 22 6.03 9.12 -2.25
N GLN A 23 6.02 8.48 -3.41
CA GLN A 23 4.79 8.30 -4.17
C GLN A 23 3.83 7.35 -3.46
N ILE A 24 4.34 6.24 -2.94
CA ILE A 24 3.52 5.30 -2.18
C ILE A 24 2.97 5.98 -0.93
N GLN A 25 3.80 6.76 -0.24
CA GLN A 25 3.36 7.47 0.96
C GLN A 25 2.25 8.47 0.64
N ARG A 26 2.37 9.21 -0.45
CA ARG A 26 1.32 10.15 -0.87
C ARG A 26 0.00 9.43 -1.14
N ILE A 27 0.07 8.29 -1.82
CA ILE A 27 -1.14 7.52 -2.10
C ILE A 27 -1.73 6.98 -0.81
N MET A 28 -0.90 6.45 0.09
CA MET A 28 -1.36 5.96 1.39
C MET A 28 -2.04 7.06 2.18
N ASP A 29 -1.45 8.25 2.19
CA ASP A 29 -2.02 9.39 2.92
C ASP A 29 -3.33 9.88 2.31
N SER A 30 -3.59 9.57 1.06
CA SER A 30 -4.86 9.94 0.39
C SER A 30 -5.99 8.96 0.67
N LEU A 31 -5.67 7.79 1.24
CA LEU A 31 -6.70 6.79 1.55
C LEU A 31 -7.60 7.26 2.69
N PRO A 32 -8.90 6.96 2.65
CA PRO A 32 -9.75 7.19 3.81
C PRO A 32 -9.19 6.49 5.04
N GLU A 33 -9.41 7.07 6.21
CA GLU A 33 -8.73 6.65 7.43
C GLU A 33 -8.81 5.15 7.70
N ARG A 34 -10.00 4.58 7.70
CA ARG A 34 -10.18 3.15 8.00
C ARG A 34 -9.58 2.28 6.90
N CYS A 35 -9.72 2.69 5.66
CA CYS A 35 -9.14 2.01 4.52
C CYS A 35 -7.61 2.00 4.61
N ARG A 36 -7.03 3.13 4.99
CA ARG A 36 -5.58 3.24 5.19
C ARG A 36 -5.10 2.29 6.27
N GLU A 37 -5.80 2.24 7.40
CA GLU A 37 -5.46 1.36 8.51
C GLU A 37 -5.43 -0.11 8.06
N VAL A 38 -6.48 -0.54 7.38
CA VAL A 38 -6.57 -1.91 6.89
C VAL A 38 -5.44 -2.20 5.90
N PHE A 39 -5.24 -1.30 4.95
CA PHE A 39 -4.22 -1.50 3.92
C PHE A 39 -2.81 -1.47 4.50
N PHE A 40 -2.57 -0.61 5.50
CA PHE A 40 -1.29 -0.58 6.21
C PHE A 40 -1.01 -1.92 6.88
N LEU A 41 -1.98 -2.46 7.61
CA LEU A 41 -1.82 -3.75 8.29
C LEU A 41 -1.53 -4.86 7.28
N SER A 42 -2.16 -4.81 6.11
CA SER A 42 -1.96 -5.80 5.08
C SER A 42 -0.58 -5.69 4.43
N ARG A 43 -0.21 -4.51 3.95
CA ARG A 43 0.95 -4.33 3.07
C ARG A 43 2.25 -4.01 3.82
N PHE A 44 2.16 -3.38 4.98
CA PHE A 44 3.36 -3.01 5.74
C PHE A 44 3.60 -3.91 6.94
N GLN A 45 2.53 -4.46 7.53
CA GLN A 45 2.66 -5.36 8.68
C GLN A 45 2.53 -6.84 8.30
N GLY A 46 2.17 -7.13 7.06
CA GLY A 46 2.09 -8.49 6.57
C GLY A 46 0.97 -9.34 7.15
N LEU A 47 -0.06 -8.71 7.69
CA LEU A 47 -1.18 -9.44 8.26
C LEU A 47 -2.09 -9.98 7.17
N LYS A 48 -2.61 -11.18 7.39
CA LYS A 48 -3.63 -11.75 6.51
C LYS A 48 -4.98 -11.10 6.82
N ASN A 49 -5.87 -11.14 5.84
CA ASN A 49 -7.18 -10.48 5.99
C ASN A 49 -7.94 -10.96 7.23
N ARG A 50 -7.85 -12.25 7.55
CA ARG A 50 -8.51 -12.80 8.74
C ARG A 50 -7.91 -12.19 10.02
N GLU A 51 -6.60 -12.04 10.06
CA GLU A 51 -5.92 -11.44 11.20
C GLU A 51 -6.30 -9.97 11.38
N ILE A 52 -6.44 -9.24 10.26
CA ILE A 52 -6.87 -7.84 10.29
C ILE A 52 -8.29 -7.75 10.83
N ALA A 53 -9.18 -8.62 10.35
CA ALA A 53 -10.56 -8.67 10.80
C ALA A 53 -10.64 -8.87 12.31
N GLU A 54 -9.86 -9.79 12.83
CA GLU A 54 -9.82 -10.07 14.27
C GLU A 54 -9.26 -8.87 15.04
N ARG A 55 -8.17 -8.29 14.55
CA ARG A 55 -7.51 -7.16 15.23
C ARG A 55 -8.42 -5.95 15.34
N LEU A 56 -9.15 -5.64 14.27
CA LEU A 56 -9.97 -4.45 14.20
C LEU A 56 -11.43 -4.69 14.59
N HIS A 57 -11.78 -5.93 14.93
CA HIS A 57 -13.15 -6.31 15.27
C HIS A 57 -14.15 -5.95 14.18
N ILE A 58 -13.79 -6.25 12.94
CA ILE A 58 -14.67 -6.08 11.78
C ILE A 58 -14.76 -7.40 11.03
N SER A 59 -15.71 -7.51 10.12
CA SER A 59 -15.90 -8.74 9.36
C SER A 59 -14.80 -8.89 8.30
N LEU A 60 -14.55 -10.13 7.90
CA LEU A 60 -13.64 -10.42 6.81
C LEU A 60 -14.07 -9.69 5.53
N HIS A 61 -15.36 -9.68 5.27
CA HIS A 61 -15.93 -8.99 4.10
C HIS A 61 -15.60 -7.49 4.13
N THR A 62 -15.70 -6.87 5.30
CA THR A 62 -15.36 -5.45 5.45
C THR A 62 -13.88 -5.21 5.16
N VAL A 63 -13.00 -6.10 5.64
CA VAL A 63 -11.57 -6.01 5.33
C VAL A 63 -11.36 -6.06 3.82
N GLU A 64 -11.96 -7.03 3.16
CA GLU A 64 -11.83 -7.19 1.71
C GLU A 64 -12.30 -5.95 0.96
N ARG A 65 -13.39 -5.34 1.40
CA ARG A 65 -13.90 -4.12 0.77
C ARG A 65 -12.91 -2.96 0.92
N HIS A 66 -12.30 -2.82 2.09
CA HIS A 66 -11.28 -1.78 2.30
C HIS A 66 -10.05 -2.02 1.43
N ILE A 67 -9.60 -3.27 1.30
CA ILE A 67 -8.47 -3.62 0.44
C ILE A 67 -8.80 -3.27 -1.02
N GLN A 68 -9.99 -3.64 -1.49
CA GLN A 68 -10.41 -3.34 -2.86
C GLN A 68 -10.46 -1.84 -3.11
N ARG A 69 -10.96 -1.08 -2.15
CA ARG A 69 -11.03 0.37 -2.26
C ARG A 69 -9.63 0.98 -2.35
N ALA A 70 -8.71 0.51 -1.50
CA ALA A 70 -7.33 0.98 -1.53
C ALA A 70 -6.68 0.68 -2.88
N LEU A 71 -6.86 -0.53 -3.40
CA LEU A 71 -6.31 -0.90 -4.70
C LEU A 71 -6.87 -0.04 -5.83
N ARG A 72 -8.15 0.31 -5.76
CA ARG A 72 -8.76 1.21 -6.76
C ARG A 72 -8.12 2.59 -6.72
N ILE A 73 -7.89 3.11 -5.51
CA ILE A 73 -7.26 4.43 -5.37
C ILE A 73 -5.82 4.39 -5.88
N PHE A 74 -5.09 3.31 -5.60
CA PHE A 74 -3.75 3.11 -6.17
C PHE A 74 -3.79 3.07 -7.69
N ALA A 75 -4.76 2.34 -8.27
CA ALA A 75 -4.90 2.25 -9.72
C ALA A 75 -5.15 3.63 -10.34
N GLU A 76 -6.02 4.42 -9.73
CA GLU A 76 -6.28 5.78 -10.20
C GLU A 76 -5.04 6.66 -10.13
N ALA A 77 -4.27 6.53 -9.06
CA ALA A 77 -3.03 7.28 -8.91
C ALA A 77 -2.00 6.87 -9.98
N LEU A 78 -1.94 5.57 -10.30
CA LEU A 78 -1.05 5.08 -11.35
C LEU A 78 -1.40 5.64 -12.71
N GLU A 79 -2.70 5.79 -13.01
CA GLU A 79 -3.13 6.38 -14.27
C GLU A 79 -2.66 7.82 -14.43
N ARG A 80 -2.49 8.55 -13.33
CA ARG A 80 -2.03 9.92 -13.35
C ARG A 80 -0.52 10.04 -13.30
N GLU A 81 0.19 8.94 -13.05
CA GLU A 81 1.64 8.97 -12.93
C GLU A 81 2.29 9.04 -14.31
N GLN A 82 3.13 10.05 -14.52
CA GLN A 82 3.79 10.26 -15.81
C GLN A 82 5.00 9.37 -16.01
N SER A 83 5.67 8.98 -14.93
CA SER A 83 6.86 8.14 -15.01
C SER A 83 6.47 6.67 -15.13
N ILE A 84 6.82 6.05 -16.25
CA ILE A 84 6.54 4.64 -16.43
C ILE A 84 7.34 3.78 -15.45
N TYR A 85 8.52 4.23 -15.04
CA TYR A 85 9.31 3.52 -14.05
C TYR A 85 8.59 3.46 -12.71
N LEU A 86 8.02 4.58 -12.26
CA LEU A 86 7.26 4.61 -11.01
C LEU A 86 6.01 3.78 -11.12
N GLN A 87 5.30 3.82 -12.26
CA GLN A 87 4.13 2.98 -12.47
C GLN A 87 4.46 1.50 -12.30
N ILE A 88 5.54 1.06 -12.97
CA ILE A 88 5.95 -0.33 -12.92
C ILE A 88 6.38 -0.73 -11.52
N LEU A 89 7.14 0.13 -10.84
CA LEU A 89 7.64 -0.16 -9.51
C LEU A 89 6.53 -0.22 -8.47
N ILE A 90 5.56 0.68 -8.54
CA ILE A 90 4.41 0.67 -7.64
C ILE A 90 3.58 -0.59 -7.89
N LEU A 91 3.36 -0.92 -9.16
CA LEU A 91 2.60 -2.11 -9.51
C LEU A 91 3.31 -3.37 -9.01
N ALA A 92 4.62 -3.45 -9.19
CA ALA A 92 5.41 -4.58 -8.71
C ALA A 92 5.32 -4.68 -7.18
N TRP A 93 5.37 -3.54 -6.49
CA TRP A 93 5.24 -3.52 -5.04
C TRP A 93 3.87 -4.02 -4.59
N LEU A 94 2.81 -3.60 -5.28
CA LEU A 94 1.45 -4.04 -4.95
C LEU A 94 1.27 -5.54 -5.18
N MET A 95 1.88 -6.07 -6.24
CA MET A 95 1.70 -7.47 -6.62
C MET A 95 2.58 -8.42 -5.80
N ASN A 96 3.68 -7.92 -5.26
CA ASN A 96 4.66 -8.75 -4.56
C ASN A 96 4.41 -8.76 -3.05
N GLN A 97 3.15 -8.83 -2.63
CA GLN A 97 2.79 -8.84 -1.22
C GLN A 97 2.24 -10.20 -0.82
N PRO A 98 2.64 -10.70 0.35
CA PRO A 98 2.01 -11.91 0.88
C PRO A 98 0.56 -11.59 1.24
N SER A 99 -0.34 -12.36 0.76
CA SER A 99 -1.76 -12.16 1.03
C SER A 99 -2.21 -12.93 2.26
#